data_d95e288efc86a2d764120ce28288ace1
#
_entry.id   d95e288efc86a2d764120ce28288ace1
#
_cell.length_a   1.000
_cell.length_b   1.000
_cell.length_c   1.000
_cell.angle_alpha   90.00
_cell.angle_beta   90.00
_cell.angle_gamma   90.00
#
_symmetry.space_group_name_H-M   'P 1'
#
loop_
_entity.id
_entity.type
_entity.pdbx_description
1 polymer ?
#
loop_
_entity_poly.entity_id
_entity_poly.type
_entity_poly.pdbx_seq_one_letter_code
_entity_poly.pdbx_strand_id
1 'polypeptide(L)'
;MIDRTKFGPKPARGLNWLLIGTCWVLLLARSAILQAGPISVPNRSFESPAIFFLVSTVFDSWQRMPEPPGWDENLNGPWTNQTGIFMNPAVGQTNYIDNCDGNQAAWLFANPGVGLFQDYDSMDWNDPAPTHTFNARFEVGKSYRLKVGLIVGTSAGLPMQEGVTVALSLYHRGPLGDRMAVATTVVTNSSAVFSNGNHFLDYEVNVPTVKAGDVWAGQHIGIEFLSTVRPDLAGGYWDLDNVRLSSILAPTLLNPTHTNDQFQFTLQSEPGLACEILASTSLVSAPDWVSLFTVTNVTGTIPLVDTNANFDQRFYQARQAP
;
A
#
# COMPACT_ATOMS: atom_id res chain seq x y z
N MET A 1 -50.59 -87.52 -37.72
CA MET A 1 -49.64 -88.40 -37.10
C MET A 1 -48.75 -87.52 -36.26
N ILE A 2 -49.05 -87.35 -34.96
CA ILE A 2 -48.20 -87.54 -33.78
C ILE A 2 -46.79 -86.98 -34.05
N ASP A 3 -46.28 -86.03 -33.24
CA ASP A 3 -45.95 -86.15 -31.85
C ASP A 3 -45.54 -84.81 -31.21
N ARG A 4 -45.99 -84.58 -30.09
CA ARG A 4 -45.55 -84.09 -28.74
C ARG A 4 -44.25 -83.30 -28.64
N THR A 5 -44.43 -82.16 -28.01
CA THR A 5 -43.81 -81.64 -26.74
C THR A 5 -42.35 -81.33 -26.75
N LYS A 6 -42.05 -80.12 -26.31
CA LYS A 6 -41.46 -79.86 -25.01
C LYS A 6 -41.41 -78.36 -24.65
N PHE A 7 -41.97 -78.09 -23.49
CA PHE A 7 -41.79 -76.80 -22.83
C PHE A 7 -40.34 -76.62 -22.37
N GLY A 8 -39.72 -75.49 -22.75
CA GLY A 8 -38.47 -75.03 -22.15
C GLY A 8 -38.71 -73.69 -21.44
N PRO A 9 -38.13 -73.49 -20.28
CA PRO A 9 -38.44 -72.30 -19.45
C PRO A 9 -37.86 -71.00 -20.05
N LYS A 10 -38.64 -69.90 -19.94
CA LYS A 10 -38.24 -68.55 -20.32
C LYS A 10 -37.09 -68.11 -19.41
N PRO A 11 -36.00 -67.50 -19.93
CA PRO A 11 -35.02 -66.86 -19.14
C PRO A 11 -35.58 -65.52 -18.59
N ALA A 12 -35.34 -65.30 -17.29
CA ALA A 12 -35.67 -64.08 -16.57
C ALA A 12 -35.02 -62.85 -17.24
N ARG A 13 -35.83 -61.80 -17.41
CA ARG A 13 -35.33 -60.49 -17.81
C ARG A 13 -34.41 -59.94 -16.71
N GLY A 14 -33.11 -59.90 -17.00
CA GLY A 14 -32.12 -59.18 -16.20
C GLY A 14 -32.43 -57.70 -16.21
N LEU A 15 -32.71 -57.19 -15.05
CA LEU A 15 -32.87 -55.77 -14.77
C LEU A 15 -31.48 -55.13 -14.82
N ASN A 16 -31.13 -54.49 -15.94
CA ASN A 16 -29.90 -53.69 -16.05
C ASN A 16 -30.04 -52.47 -15.19
N TRP A 17 -29.41 -52.51 -14.03
CA TRP A 17 -29.16 -51.32 -13.21
C TRP A 17 -28.10 -50.46 -13.92
N LEU A 18 -28.55 -49.42 -14.64
CA LEU A 18 -27.69 -48.34 -15.04
C LEU A 18 -27.25 -47.59 -13.79
N LEU A 19 -26.04 -47.87 -13.32
CA LEU A 19 -25.34 -47.01 -12.38
C LEU A 19 -25.04 -45.69 -13.07
N ILE A 20 -25.93 -44.71 -12.91
CA ILE A 20 -25.63 -43.31 -13.21
C ILE A 20 -24.67 -42.83 -12.14
N GLY A 21 -23.39 -42.95 -12.42
CA GLY A 21 -22.34 -42.31 -11.63
C GLY A 21 -22.47 -40.80 -11.75
N THR A 22 -23.15 -40.15 -10.83
CA THR A 22 -23.08 -38.68 -10.67
C THR A 22 -21.67 -38.34 -10.26
N CYS A 23 -20.86 -37.97 -11.25
CA CYS A 23 -19.55 -37.36 -11.02
C CYS A 23 -19.79 -35.96 -10.42
N TRP A 24 -19.74 -35.86 -9.10
CA TRP A 24 -19.66 -34.59 -8.41
C TRP A 24 -18.30 -33.98 -8.71
N VAL A 25 -18.22 -33.13 -9.74
CA VAL A 25 -17.10 -32.24 -9.91
C VAL A 25 -17.20 -31.21 -8.78
N LEU A 26 -16.48 -31.46 -7.70
CA LEU A 26 -16.17 -30.46 -6.70
C LEU A 26 -15.35 -29.37 -7.41
N LEU A 27 -16.02 -28.35 -7.94
CA LEU A 27 -15.41 -27.07 -8.22
C LEU A 27 -14.98 -26.48 -6.89
N LEU A 28 -13.76 -26.79 -6.48
CA LEU A 28 -13.05 -26.02 -5.49
C LEU A 28 -12.82 -24.64 -6.13
N ALA A 29 -13.81 -23.74 -6.00
CA ALA A 29 -13.56 -22.33 -6.16
C ALA A 29 -12.49 -22.01 -5.13
N ARG A 30 -11.23 -21.94 -5.57
CA ARG A 30 -10.17 -21.32 -4.79
C ARG A 30 -10.63 -19.88 -4.67
N SER A 31 -11.19 -19.53 -3.52
CA SER A 31 -11.31 -18.15 -3.11
C SER A 31 -9.88 -17.62 -3.16
N ALA A 32 -9.55 -16.85 -4.19
CA ALA A 32 -8.30 -16.10 -4.19
C ALA A 32 -8.35 -15.28 -2.92
N ILE A 33 -7.50 -15.62 -1.96
CA ILE A 33 -7.30 -14.80 -0.77
C ILE A 33 -6.83 -13.47 -1.33
N LEU A 34 -7.71 -12.47 -1.35
CA LEU A 34 -7.35 -11.11 -1.70
C LEU A 34 -6.53 -10.58 -0.55
N GLN A 35 -5.24 -10.76 -0.65
CA GLN A 35 -4.27 -10.23 0.30
C GLN A 35 -3.85 -8.84 -0.15
N ALA A 36 -3.59 -7.93 0.82
CA ALA A 36 -2.91 -6.66 0.55
C ALA A 36 -1.74 -6.95 -0.37
N GLY A 37 -1.86 -6.52 -1.63
CA GLY A 37 -0.84 -6.80 -2.63
C GLY A 37 0.33 -5.85 -2.41
N PRO A 38 1.54 -6.34 -2.06
CA PRO A 38 2.72 -5.50 -2.14
C PRO A 38 2.89 -5.03 -3.58
N ILE A 39 3.08 -3.72 -3.74
CA ILE A 39 3.39 -3.11 -5.02
C ILE A 39 4.91 -2.96 -5.07
N SER A 40 5.51 -3.51 -6.13
CA SER A 40 6.96 -3.40 -6.32
C SER A 40 7.34 -1.93 -6.55
N VAL A 41 8.18 -1.40 -5.67
CA VAL A 41 8.82 -0.10 -5.80
C VAL A 41 10.27 -0.35 -6.22
N PRO A 42 10.69 0.04 -7.42
CA PRO A 42 12.08 -0.14 -7.87
C PRO A 42 13.06 0.54 -6.91
N ASN A 43 14.17 -0.13 -6.64
CA ASN A 43 15.21 0.37 -5.73
C ASN A 43 14.67 0.91 -4.39
N ARG A 44 13.72 0.19 -3.78
CA ARG A 44 12.97 0.56 -2.58
C ARG A 44 13.83 0.70 -1.31
N SER A 45 15.00 0.08 -1.32
CA SER A 45 15.98 0.07 -0.24
C SER A 45 17.31 0.72 -0.65
N PHE A 46 17.32 1.48 -1.76
CA PHE A 46 18.47 2.27 -2.23
C PHE A 46 19.74 1.47 -2.48
N GLU A 47 19.62 0.19 -2.78
CA GLU A 47 20.76 -0.72 -3.01
C GLU A 47 21.37 -0.60 -4.42
N SER A 48 20.76 0.19 -5.32
CA SER A 48 21.23 0.38 -6.68
C SER A 48 21.54 1.86 -7.00
N PRO A 49 22.73 2.13 -7.57
CA PRO A 49 23.84 1.21 -7.75
C PRO A 49 24.48 0.81 -6.41
N ALA A 50 25.07 -0.39 -6.37
CA ALA A 50 25.89 -0.76 -5.22
C ALA A 50 27.10 0.18 -5.14
N ILE A 51 27.31 0.82 -4.00
CA ILE A 51 28.41 1.74 -3.78
C ILE A 51 29.55 1.05 -3.03
N PHE A 52 30.77 1.45 -3.36
CA PHE A 52 32.01 0.95 -2.72
C PHE A 52 32.68 2.02 -1.87
N PHE A 53 32.09 3.22 -1.84
CA PHE A 53 32.53 4.36 -1.06
C PHE A 53 31.52 4.66 0.01
N LEU A 54 31.89 5.47 1.00
CA LEU A 54 31.03 5.82 2.12
C LEU A 54 29.70 6.44 1.67
N VAL A 55 29.73 7.27 0.61
CA VAL A 55 28.58 7.98 0.09
C VAL A 55 28.63 8.11 -1.44
N SER A 56 27.44 8.25 -2.07
CA SER A 56 27.30 8.55 -3.49
C SER A 56 26.10 9.45 -3.71
N THR A 57 26.18 10.36 -4.67
CA THR A 57 25.08 11.23 -5.07
C THR A 57 24.29 10.70 -6.27
N VAL A 58 24.59 9.50 -6.74
CA VAL A 58 23.86 8.84 -7.83
C VAL A 58 23.08 7.66 -7.29
N PHE A 59 21.89 7.43 -7.84
CA PHE A 59 21.00 6.32 -7.50
C PHE A 59 20.10 6.01 -8.69
N ASP A 60 19.72 4.74 -8.81
CA ASP A 60 18.80 4.27 -9.85
C ASP A 60 17.35 4.44 -9.41
N SER A 61 16.49 4.66 -10.37
CA SER A 61 15.02 4.72 -10.23
C SER A 61 14.47 5.90 -9.43
N TRP A 62 15.28 6.56 -8.63
CA TRP A 62 14.89 7.77 -7.89
C TRP A 62 15.45 9.01 -8.55
N GLN A 63 14.67 10.08 -8.58
CA GLN A 63 15.08 11.37 -9.10
C GLN A 63 15.16 12.40 -7.98
N ARG A 64 16.16 13.28 -8.12
CA ARG A 64 16.26 14.47 -7.29
C ARG A 64 15.24 15.51 -7.75
N MET A 65 14.69 16.28 -6.83
CA MET A 65 13.89 17.45 -7.17
C MET A 65 14.69 18.40 -8.06
N PRO A 66 14.03 19.07 -9.03
CA PRO A 66 14.67 20.15 -9.78
C PRO A 66 15.23 21.21 -8.84
N GLU A 67 16.38 21.75 -9.18
CA GLU A 67 16.95 22.88 -8.46
C GLU A 67 15.98 24.07 -8.45
N PRO A 68 15.61 24.59 -7.26
CA PRO A 68 14.69 25.71 -7.19
C PRO A 68 15.36 27.00 -7.69
N PRO A 69 14.60 27.90 -8.33
CA PRO A 69 15.11 29.21 -8.72
C PRO A 69 15.70 29.96 -7.50
N GLY A 70 16.92 30.45 -7.63
CA GLY A 70 17.60 31.22 -6.57
C GLY A 70 18.35 30.36 -5.55
N TRP A 71 18.55 29.08 -5.81
CA TRP A 71 19.46 28.26 -5.02
C TRP A 71 20.86 28.84 -5.06
N ASP A 72 21.47 29.06 -3.90
CA ASP A 72 22.85 29.59 -3.82
C ASP A 72 23.80 28.46 -3.41
N GLU A 73 24.54 27.95 -4.38
CA GLU A 73 25.52 26.88 -4.16
C GLU A 73 26.69 27.31 -3.27
N ASN A 74 27.00 28.60 -3.17
CA ASN A 74 28.07 29.10 -2.31
C ASN A 74 27.68 28.99 -0.82
N LEU A 75 26.39 29.13 -0.52
CA LEU A 75 25.87 29.04 0.84
C LEU A 75 25.48 27.60 1.21
N ASN A 76 24.87 26.87 0.29
CA ASN A 76 24.21 25.60 0.57
C ASN A 76 24.91 24.39 -0.06
N GLY A 77 25.99 24.63 -0.82
CA GLY A 77 26.68 23.61 -1.62
C GLY A 77 25.92 23.23 -2.89
N PRO A 78 26.52 22.40 -3.76
CA PRO A 78 25.90 21.98 -5.00
C PRO A 78 24.55 21.30 -4.78
N TRP A 79 23.55 21.65 -5.60
CA TRP A 79 22.24 21.04 -5.56
C TRP A 79 22.29 19.51 -5.70
N THR A 80 23.22 19.04 -6.54
CA THR A 80 23.44 17.61 -6.75
C THR A 80 23.90 16.85 -5.51
N ASN A 81 24.43 17.56 -4.51
CA ASN A 81 24.89 16.96 -3.25
C ASN A 81 23.86 17.06 -2.13
N GLN A 82 22.64 17.51 -2.41
CA GLN A 82 21.60 17.66 -1.39
C GLN A 82 20.88 16.32 -1.07
N THR A 83 21.05 15.32 -1.91
CA THR A 83 20.52 13.95 -1.71
C THR A 83 21.51 12.93 -2.25
N GLY A 84 21.46 11.71 -1.70
CA GLY A 84 22.29 10.61 -2.19
C GLY A 84 22.05 9.36 -1.38
N ILE A 85 22.97 8.41 -1.51
CA ILE A 85 22.97 7.13 -0.80
C ILE A 85 24.27 6.95 -0.03
N PHE A 86 24.21 6.25 1.09
CA PHE A 86 25.35 5.93 1.92
C PHE A 86 25.39 4.44 2.29
N MET A 87 26.58 3.93 2.57
CA MET A 87 26.73 2.60 3.14
C MET A 87 26.38 2.62 4.62
N ASN A 88 25.47 1.75 5.02
CA ASN A 88 25.23 1.49 6.45
C ASN A 88 26.52 0.97 7.08
N PRO A 89 27.02 1.56 8.16
CA PRO A 89 28.22 1.05 8.83
C PRO A 89 28.08 -0.42 9.24
N ALA A 90 29.21 -1.11 9.44
CA ALA A 90 29.17 -2.49 9.90
C ALA A 90 28.59 -2.61 11.32
N VAL A 91 27.96 -3.73 11.61
CA VAL A 91 27.44 -4.05 12.96
C VAL A 91 28.48 -3.76 14.05
N GLY A 92 28.07 -3.02 15.07
CA GLY A 92 28.93 -2.61 16.18
C GLY A 92 29.75 -1.34 15.92
N GLN A 93 29.66 -0.75 14.75
CA GLN A 93 30.25 0.57 14.48
C GLN A 93 29.32 1.68 14.93
N THR A 94 29.89 2.85 15.22
CA THR A 94 29.10 4.08 15.49
C THR A 94 28.21 4.38 14.29
N ASN A 95 26.95 4.75 14.55
CA ASN A 95 25.94 5.06 13.55
C ASN A 95 25.47 3.86 12.70
N TYR A 96 25.75 2.61 13.12
CA TYR A 96 25.12 1.44 12.50
C TYR A 96 23.60 1.50 12.72
N ILE A 97 22.84 1.38 11.63
CA ILE A 97 21.36 1.36 11.65
C ILE A 97 20.91 -0.11 11.67
N ASP A 98 20.27 -0.51 12.75
CA ASP A 98 20.00 -1.92 13.06
C ASP A 98 18.87 -2.55 12.24
N ASN A 99 18.02 -1.75 11.63
CA ASN A 99 16.89 -2.18 10.80
C ASN A 99 16.93 -1.63 9.36
N CYS A 100 18.12 -1.33 8.84
CA CYS A 100 18.34 -1.01 7.44
C CYS A 100 17.95 -2.20 6.54
N ASP A 101 17.20 -1.96 5.46
CA ASP A 101 16.81 -2.99 4.48
C ASP A 101 17.94 -3.16 3.45
N GLY A 102 18.93 -3.96 3.80
CA GLY A 102 20.14 -4.17 3.02
C GLY A 102 21.38 -3.51 3.63
N ASN A 103 22.20 -2.92 2.79
CA ASN A 103 23.50 -2.35 3.18
C ASN A 103 23.60 -0.84 2.92
N GLN A 104 22.62 -0.24 2.30
CA GLN A 104 22.60 1.16 1.90
C GLN A 104 21.32 1.83 2.36
N ALA A 105 21.38 3.14 2.50
CA ALA A 105 20.20 3.98 2.73
C ALA A 105 20.38 5.32 2.02
N ALA A 106 19.31 6.08 1.86
CA ALA A 106 19.37 7.42 1.27
C ALA A 106 19.48 8.50 2.34
N TRP A 107 20.13 9.63 2.00
CA TRP A 107 20.02 10.85 2.78
C TRP A 107 19.32 11.95 1.99
N LEU A 108 18.71 12.88 2.71
CA LEU A 108 18.03 14.05 2.19
C LEU A 108 18.30 15.23 3.12
N PHE A 109 19.09 16.22 2.64
CA PHE A 109 19.34 17.43 3.44
C PHE A 109 18.05 18.19 3.73
N ALA A 110 17.95 18.67 4.96
CA ALA A 110 16.83 19.46 5.43
C ALA A 110 16.96 20.93 4.99
N ASN A 111 17.05 21.14 3.69
CA ASN A 111 16.98 22.44 3.04
C ASN A 111 15.66 22.58 2.27
N PRO A 112 15.07 23.79 2.18
CA PRO A 112 13.78 23.97 1.51
C PRO A 112 13.79 23.46 0.07
N GLY A 113 12.81 22.59 -0.27
CA GLY A 113 12.64 22.07 -1.62
C GLY A 113 13.54 20.90 -1.99
N VAL A 114 14.50 20.52 -1.14
CA VAL A 114 15.30 19.30 -1.37
C VAL A 114 14.41 18.08 -1.24
N GLY A 115 14.54 17.16 -2.18
CA GLY A 115 13.71 15.96 -2.17
C GLY A 115 14.07 14.93 -3.20
N LEU A 116 13.43 13.77 -3.07
CA LEU A 116 13.50 12.63 -3.97
C LEU A 116 12.10 12.27 -4.44
N PHE A 117 11.98 11.83 -5.68
CA PHE A 117 10.73 11.28 -6.18
C PHE A 117 10.98 10.07 -7.08
N GLN A 118 9.97 9.24 -7.22
CA GLN A 118 9.93 8.13 -8.16
C GLN A 118 8.53 8.01 -8.75
N ASP A 119 8.43 7.83 -10.06
CA ASP A 119 7.18 7.56 -10.77
C ASP A 119 7.42 6.76 -12.06
N TYR A 120 6.41 6.64 -12.89
CA TYR A 120 6.47 5.90 -14.17
C TYR A 120 7.58 6.38 -15.12
N ASP A 121 7.92 7.68 -15.10
CA ASP A 121 8.91 8.28 -15.96
C ASP A 121 10.31 8.37 -15.30
N SER A 122 10.50 7.70 -14.18
CA SER A 122 11.80 7.66 -13.50
C SER A 122 12.85 6.91 -14.29
N MET A 123 14.10 7.36 -14.14
CA MET A 123 15.27 6.93 -14.89
C MET A 123 16.32 6.34 -13.95
N ASP A 124 17.22 5.54 -14.50
CA ASP A 124 18.44 5.15 -13.80
C ASP A 124 19.55 6.20 -14.05
N TRP A 125 20.50 6.29 -13.12
CA TRP A 125 21.48 7.38 -13.14
C TRP A 125 22.38 7.41 -14.40
N ASN A 126 22.58 6.26 -15.04
CA ASN A 126 23.42 6.09 -16.23
C ASN A 126 22.61 5.95 -17.54
N ASP A 127 21.29 5.98 -17.47
CA ASP A 127 20.39 5.90 -18.62
C ASP A 127 19.34 7.01 -18.54
N PRO A 128 19.39 8.03 -19.42
CA PRO A 128 18.44 9.12 -19.40
C PRO A 128 17.05 8.76 -19.95
N ALA A 129 16.84 7.49 -20.37
CA ALA A 129 15.53 7.05 -20.81
C ALA A 129 14.67 6.60 -19.62
N PRO A 130 13.36 6.97 -19.59
CA PRO A 130 12.45 6.43 -18.58
C PRO A 130 12.40 4.91 -18.59
N THR A 131 12.57 4.29 -17.43
CA THR A 131 12.57 2.82 -17.31
C THR A 131 11.17 2.21 -17.37
N HIS A 132 10.13 3.00 -17.03
CA HIS A 132 8.75 2.56 -16.89
C HIS A 132 8.55 1.35 -15.97
N THR A 133 9.49 1.10 -15.06
CA THR A 133 9.46 -0.04 -14.14
C THR A 133 8.50 0.15 -12.97
N PHE A 134 8.32 1.41 -12.53
CA PHE A 134 7.32 1.75 -11.52
C PHE A 134 5.96 2.03 -12.19
N ASN A 135 5.25 0.99 -12.61
CA ASN A 135 4.00 1.06 -13.36
C ASN A 135 2.75 0.82 -12.51
N ALA A 136 2.77 1.23 -11.24
CA ALA A 136 1.58 1.15 -10.38
C ALA A 136 0.58 2.26 -10.72
N ARG A 137 -0.72 1.97 -10.54
CA ARG A 137 -1.80 2.94 -10.79
C ARG A 137 -2.77 2.99 -9.61
N PHE A 138 -3.42 4.15 -9.45
CA PHE A 138 -4.54 4.30 -8.52
C PHE A 138 -5.79 3.64 -9.11
N GLU A 139 -6.06 2.40 -8.74
CA GLU A 139 -7.20 1.63 -9.25
C GLU A 139 -8.46 1.90 -8.43
N VAL A 140 -9.59 2.11 -9.10
CA VAL A 140 -10.90 2.31 -8.45
C VAL A 140 -11.23 1.10 -7.56
N GLY A 141 -11.69 1.36 -6.34
CA GLY A 141 -12.03 0.34 -5.36
C GLY A 141 -10.87 -0.09 -4.45
N LYS A 142 -9.65 0.35 -4.73
CA LYS A 142 -8.49 0.09 -3.87
C LYS A 142 -8.12 1.32 -3.04
N SER A 143 -7.61 1.11 -1.84
CA SER A 143 -6.87 2.09 -1.05
C SER A 143 -5.38 1.76 -1.12
N TYR A 144 -4.52 2.70 -0.76
CA TYR A 144 -3.07 2.53 -0.84
C TYR A 144 -2.41 2.96 0.45
N ARG A 145 -1.35 2.25 0.81
CA ARG A 145 -0.51 2.57 1.96
C ARG A 145 0.95 2.56 1.55
N LEU A 146 1.60 3.69 1.74
CA LEU A 146 3.05 3.82 1.67
C LEU A 146 3.60 3.77 3.08
N LYS A 147 4.67 3.01 3.31
CA LYS A 147 5.48 3.04 4.52
C LYS A 147 6.91 3.39 4.17
N VAL A 148 7.53 4.21 4.97
CA VAL A 148 8.92 4.63 4.80
C VAL A 148 9.59 4.65 6.16
N GLY A 149 10.77 4.06 6.26
CA GLY A 149 11.65 4.19 7.42
C GLY A 149 12.37 5.55 7.39
N LEU A 150 12.30 6.30 8.48
CA LEU A 150 12.95 7.60 8.66
C LEU A 150 13.71 7.67 9.98
N ILE A 151 14.89 8.27 9.94
CA ILE A 151 15.60 8.77 11.13
C ILE A 151 16.21 10.13 10.83
N VAL A 152 16.55 10.84 11.91
CA VAL A 152 17.38 12.04 11.84
C VAL A 152 18.84 11.62 11.72
N GLY A 153 19.53 12.11 10.69
CA GLY A 153 20.94 11.83 10.49
C GLY A 153 21.81 12.41 11.63
N THR A 154 22.83 11.65 12.01
CA THR A 154 23.63 11.92 13.23
C THR A 154 25.06 12.38 12.96
N SER A 155 25.40 12.82 11.74
CA SER A 155 26.76 13.27 11.44
C SER A 155 27.19 14.45 12.31
N ALA A 156 28.37 14.34 12.86
CA ALA A 156 28.97 15.41 13.63
C ALA A 156 29.11 16.70 12.79
N GLY A 157 28.61 17.80 13.33
CA GLY A 157 28.66 19.12 12.66
C GLY A 157 27.44 19.47 11.80
N LEU A 158 26.46 18.57 11.67
CA LEU A 158 25.20 18.81 10.95
C LEU A 158 23.97 18.47 11.80
N PRO A 159 23.80 19.09 12.97
CA PRO A 159 22.66 18.78 13.84
C PRO A 159 21.38 19.31 13.21
N MET A 160 20.34 18.48 13.24
CA MET A 160 18.99 18.89 12.84
C MET A 160 18.27 19.55 14.00
N GLN A 161 17.69 20.72 13.77
CA GLN A 161 16.91 21.44 14.77
C GLN A 161 15.54 20.78 15.04
N GLU A 162 15.00 20.99 16.23
CA GLU A 162 13.61 20.67 16.54
C GLU A 162 12.67 21.40 15.58
N GLY A 163 11.60 20.75 15.13
CA GLY A 163 10.62 21.35 14.25
C GLY A 163 10.95 21.29 12.75
N VAL A 164 12.11 20.75 12.36
CA VAL A 164 12.44 20.47 10.96
C VAL A 164 11.48 19.43 10.40
N THR A 165 10.96 19.66 9.18
CA THR A 165 9.92 18.84 8.59
C THR A 165 10.31 18.22 7.26
N VAL A 166 9.79 17.01 7.00
CA VAL A 166 9.78 16.34 5.71
C VAL A 166 8.37 15.85 5.39
N ALA A 167 7.92 16.05 4.17
CA ALA A 167 6.66 15.52 3.66
C ALA A 167 6.92 14.22 2.89
N LEU A 168 6.13 13.21 3.20
CA LEU A 168 6.04 11.96 2.47
C LEU A 168 4.72 11.98 1.71
N SER A 169 4.74 11.77 0.39
CA SER A 169 3.53 11.88 -0.42
C SER A 169 3.38 10.73 -1.40
N LEU A 170 2.13 10.34 -1.63
CA LEU A 170 1.70 9.67 -2.85
C LEU A 170 1.07 10.72 -3.77
N TYR A 171 1.49 10.76 -5.03
CA TYR A 171 1.04 11.76 -5.99
C TYR A 171 0.70 11.14 -7.35
N HIS A 172 0.10 11.92 -8.22
CA HIS A 172 -0.02 11.64 -9.66
C HIS A 172 0.52 12.82 -10.47
N ARG A 173 0.85 12.58 -11.75
CA ARG A 173 1.19 13.67 -12.66
C ARG A 173 -0.06 14.35 -13.17
N GLY A 174 -0.11 15.67 -13.02
CA GLY A 174 -1.14 16.52 -13.64
C GLY A 174 -0.96 16.64 -15.15
N PRO A 175 -1.91 17.30 -15.85
CA PRO A 175 -1.87 17.46 -17.30
C PRO A 175 -0.63 18.23 -17.81
N LEU A 176 -0.01 19.06 -16.96
CA LEU A 176 1.19 19.84 -17.27
C LEU A 176 2.48 19.14 -16.81
N GLY A 177 2.37 17.89 -16.31
CA GLY A 177 3.50 17.13 -15.79
C GLY A 177 3.89 17.47 -14.35
N ASP A 178 3.15 18.35 -13.70
CA ASP A 178 3.33 18.71 -12.29
C ASP A 178 2.94 17.55 -11.37
N ARG A 179 3.59 17.46 -10.21
CA ARG A 179 3.27 16.46 -9.19
C ARG A 179 2.13 16.96 -8.31
N MET A 180 0.99 16.30 -8.40
CA MET A 180 -0.22 16.61 -7.63
C MET A 180 -0.39 15.58 -6.51
N ALA A 181 -0.20 16.01 -5.26
CA ALA A 181 -0.32 15.13 -4.11
C ALA A 181 -1.75 14.58 -3.97
N VAL A 182 -1.88 13.27 -3.77
CA VAL A 182 -3.12 12.57 -3.45
C VAL A 182 -3.26 12.44 -1.93
N ALA A 183 -2.16 12.10 -1.26
CA ALA A 183 -2.10 12.04 0.19
C ALA A 183 -0.68 12.40 0.65
N THR A 184 -0.59 13.06 1.81
CA THR A 184 0.68 13.50 2.38
C THR A 184 0.67 13.30 3.90
N THR A 185 1.80 12.82 4.43
CA THR A 185 2.11 12.81 5.85
C THR A 185 3.33 13.69 6.07
N VAL A 186 3.23 14.65 6.99
CA VAL A 186 4.37 15.48 7.38
C VAL A 186 4.97 14.92 8.66
N VAL A 187 6.25 14.64 8.61
CA VAL A 187 7.05 14.19 9.75
C VAL A 187 7.86 15.37 10.27
N THR A 188 7.82 15.57 11.57
CA THR A 188 8.52 16.67 12.25
C THR A 188 9.61 16.09 13.14
N ASN A 189 10.83 16.62 13.03
CA ASN A 189 11.90 16.28 13.96
C ASN A 189 11.52 16.70 15.37
N SER A 190 11.59 15.74 16.29
CA SER A 190 11.45 15.93 17.73
C SER A 190 12.37 14.95 18.45
N SER A 191 13.18 15.46 19.37
CA SER A 191 14.09 14.64 20.20
C SER A 191 13.33 13.60 21.04
N ALA A 192 12.06 13.86 21.36
CA ALA A 192 11.18 12.90 22.04
C ALA A 192 10.83 11.68 21.15
N VAL A 193 10.76 11.86 19.84
CA VAL A 193 10.43 10.82 18.86
C VAL A 193 11.70 10.16 18.33
N PHE A 194 12.66 10.97 17.88
CA PHE A 194 13.92 10.50 17.29
C PHE A 194 15.05 10.41 18.34
N SER A 195 14.77 9.77 19.48
CA SER A 195 15.72 9.59 20.56
C SER A 195 16.83 8.56 20.24
N ASN A 196 16.60 7.70 19.26
CA ASN A 196 17.55 6.69 18.78
C ASN A 196 17.89 6.94 17.31
N GLY A 197 19.08 7.50 17.06
CA GLY A 197 19.56 7.78 15.69
C GLY A 197 20.02 6.53 14.90
N ASN A 198 19.84 5.34 15.45
CA ASN A 198 20.33 4.08 14.87
C ASN A 198 19.19 3.12 14.50
N HIS A 199 17.96 3.60 14.46
CA HIS A 199 16.78 2.78 14.17
C HIS A 199 15.75 3.58 13.38
N PHE A 200 15.45 3.13 12.16
CA PHE A 200 14.39 3.74 11.35
C PHE A 200 13.03 3.57 12.00
N LEU A 201 12.27 4.65 12.09
CA LEU A 201 10.87 4.66 12.48
C LEU A 201 9.98 4.66 11.25
N ASP A 202 9.01 3.76 11.21
CA ASP A 202 8.05 3.67 10.11
C ASP A 202 7.03 4.81 10.15
N TYR A 203 6.90 5.52 9.04
CA TYR A 203 5.84 6.51 8.80
C TYR A 203 4.96 6.06 7.65
N GLU A 204 3.67 6.38 7.75
CA GLU A 204 2.68 5.94 6.78
C GLU A 204 2.00 7.11 6.06
N VAL A 205 1.77 6.92 4.76
CA VAL A 205 0.85 7.75 3.96
C VAL A 205 -0.28 6.86 3.50
N ASN A 206 -1.52 7.24 3.82
CA ASN A 206 -2.69 6.44 3.50
C ASN A 206 -3.58 7.18 2.48
N VAL A 207 -3.83 6.55 1.33
CA VAL A 207 -4.82 6.99 0.35
C VAL A 207 -6.11 6.22 0.60
N PRO A 208 -7.24 6.89 0.84
CA PRO A 208 -8.53 6.23 1.00
C PRO A 208 -8.94 5.52 -0.30
N THR A 209 -10.01 4.73 -0.23
CA THR A 209 -10.52 4.01 -1.40
C THR A 209 -10.75 4.95 -2.58
N VAL A 210 -10.06 4.67 -3.68
CA VAL A 210 -10.16 5.42 -4.94
C VAL A 210 -11.56 5.29 -5.52
N LYS A 211 -12.18 6.41 -5.83
CA LYS A 211 -13.52 6.47 -6.46
C LYS A 211 -13.38 6.75 -7.96
N ALA A 212 -14.35 6.33 -8.74
CA ALA A 212 -14.34 6.56 -10.20
C ALA A 212 -14.32 8.05 -10.59
N GLY A 213 -14.78 8.94 -9.70
CA GLY A 213 -14.75 10.39 -9.92
C GLY A 213 -13.49 11.11 -9.44
N ASP A 214 -12.56 10.40 -8.82
CA ASP A 214 -11.32 11.02 -8.35
C ASP A 214 -10.41 11.34 -9.56
N VAL A 215 -9.80 12.52 -9.57
CA VAL A 215 -8.96 12.98 -10.69
C VAL A 215 -7.72 12.12 -10.88
N TRP A 216 -7.28 11.42 -9.85
CA TRP A 216 -6.16 10.49 -9.88
C TRP A 216 -6.55 9.04 -10.24
N ALA A 217 -7.87 8.72 -10.36
CA ALA A 217 -8.30 7.36 -10.72
C ALA A 217 -7.71 6.92 -12.06
N GLY A 218 -7.03 5.78 -12.07
CA GLY A 218 -6.33 5.24 -13.24
C GLY A 218 -4.98 5.88 -13.55
N GLN A 219 -4.60 6.97 -12.88
CA GLN A 219 -3.31 7.62 -13.06
C GLN A 219 -2.18 6.80 -12.42
N HIS A 220 -0.94 6.95 -12.92
CA HIS A 220 0.22 6.34 -12.31
C HIS A 220 0.48 6.91 -10.92
N ILE A 221 0.91 6.03 -10.01
CA ILE A 221 1.33 6.40 -8.65
C ILE A 221 2.76 6.94 -8.73
N GLY A 222 2.98 8.09 -8.09
CA GLY A 222 4.30 8.59 -7.74
C GLY A 222 4.51 8.61 -6.23
N ILE A 223 5.76 8.48 -5.81
CA ILE A 223 6.22 8.60 -4.43
C ILE A 223 7.13 9.82 -4.35
N GLU A 224 6.93 10.67 -3.35
CA GLU A 224 7.73 11.89 -3.15
C GLU A 224 8.12 12.03 -1.68
N PHE A 225 9.39 12.37 -1.45
CA PHE A 225 9.95 12.79 -0.18
C PHE A 225 10.48 14.20 -0.34
N LEU A 226 9.90 15.16 0.36
CA LEU A 226 10.21 16.58 0.17
C LEU A 226 10.51 17.26 1.51
N SER A 227 11.68 17.87 1.64
CA SER A 227 11.95 18.75 2.77
C SER A 227 11.04 19.98 2.70
N THR A 228 10.17 20.09 3.68
CA THR A 228 9.24 21.23 3.85
C THR A 228 9.69 22.16 4.97
N VAL A 229 10.97 22.08 5.32
CA VAL A 229 11.57 22.88 6.36
C VAL A 229 11.48 24.37 6.04
N ARG A 230 11.24 25.18 7.05
CA ARG A 230 11.32 26.64 6.93
C ARG A 230 12.78 27.07 6.81
N PRO A 231 13.09 28.16 6.06
CA PRO A 231 14.46 28.60 5.85
C PRO A 231 15.23 28.90 7.14
N ASP A 232 14.55 29.34 8.18
CA ASP A 232 15.16 29.64 9.51
C ASP A 232 15.51 28.39 10.33
N LEU A 233 15.01 27.21 9.94
CA LEU A 233 15.30 25.92 10.55
C LEU A 233 16.12 25.00 9.65
N ALA A 234 16.53 25.49 8.46
CA ALA A 234 17.27 24.68 7.51
C ALA A 234 18.58 24.16 8.10
N GLY A 235 18.91 22.91 7.76
CA GLY A 235 20.12 22.23 8.21
C GLY A 235 19.87 20.87 8.80
N GLY A 236 20.92 20.05 8.86
CA GLY A 236 20.81 18.62 9.14
C GLY A 236 20.28 17.83 7.95
N TYR A 237 19.96 16.57 8.15
CA TYR A 237 19.46 15.71 7.08
C TYR A 237 18.63 14.54 7.65
N TRP A 238 17.71 14.05 6.83
CA TRP A 238 16.96 12.83 7.08
C TRP A 238 17.67 11.66 6.41
N ASP A 239 17.72 10.53 7.08
CA ASP A 239 18.02 9.25 6.46
C ASP A 239 16.71 8.50 6.19
N LEU A 240 16.64 7.85 5.02
CA LEU A 240 15.45 7.17 4.54
C LEU A 240 15.81 5.78 4.03
N ASP A 241 14.93 4.82 4.32
CA ASP A 241 15.07 3.46 3.80
C ASP A 241 13.74 2.72 3.81
N ASN A 242 13.74 1.51 3.29
CA ASN A 242 12.66 0.55 3.46
C ASN A 242 11.32 1.08 2.96
N VAL A 243 11.28 1.56 1.70
CA VAL A 243 10.08 2.10 1.06
C VAL A 243 9.15 0.97 0.64
N ARG A 244 7.97 0.88 1.23
CA ARG A 244 7.00 -0.21 0.99
C ARG A 244 5.66 0.37 0.58
N LEU A 245 5.20 0.03 -0.60
CA LEU A 245 3.88 0.40 -1.10
C LEU A 245 2.99 -0.85 -1.15
N SER A 246 1.75 -0.72 -0.73
CA SER A 246 0.75 -1.78 -0.82
C SER A 246 -0.60 -1.23 -1.26
N SER A 247 -1.35 -2.04 -1.98
CA SER A 247 -2.77 -1.79 -2.26
C SER A 247 -3.64 -2.65 -1.35
N ILE A 248 -4.72 -2.09 -0.85
CA ILE A 248 -5.69 -2.75 0.01
C ILE A 248 -7.05 -2.68 -0.68
N LEU A 249 -7.71 -3.82 -0.87
CA LEU A 249 -9.06 -3.81 -1.40
C LEU A 249 -10.04 -3.31 -0.33
N ALA A 250 -10.93 -2.41 -0.71
CA ALA A 250 -11.96 -1.93 0.20
C ALA A 250 -12.83 -3.09 0.72
N PRO A 251 -13.19 -3.11 2.01
CA PRO A 251 -14.14 -4.08 2.55
C PRO A 251 -15.45 -4.04 1.76
N THR A 252 -15.94 -5.20 1.35
CA THR A 252 -17.16 -5.35 0.56
C THR A 252 -18.13 -6.32 1.24
N LEU A 253 -19.42 -5.99 1.24
CA LEU A 253 -20.48 -6.87 1.71
C LEU A 253 -21.09 -7.61 0.52
N LEU A 254 -21.09 -8.93 0.57
CA LEU A 254 -21.52 -9.83 -0.50
C LEU A 254 -22.66 -10.72 -0.04
N ASN A 255 -23.38 -11.30 -1.01
CA ASN A 255 -24.42 -12.33 -0.80
C ASN A 255 -25.47 -11.94 0.26
N PRO A 256 -26.12 -10.77 0.13
CA PRO A 256 -27.13 -10.35 1.09
C PRO A 256 -28.33 -11.30 1.06
N THR A 257 -28.78 -11.74 2.22
CA THR A 257 -30.00 -12.54 2.40
C THR A 257 -30.78 -12.03 3.61
N HIS A 258 -32.13 -12.05 3.54
CA HIS A 258 -32.99 -11.68 4.63
C HIS A 258 -33.95 -12.84 4.94
N THR A 259 -33.96 -13.30 6.19
CA THR A 259 -34.78 -14.42 6.64
C THR A 259 -35.11 -14.27 8.12
N ASN A 260 -36.39 -14.36 8.50
CA ASN A 260 -36.83 -14.34 9.90
C ASN A 260 -36.29 -13.12 10.69
N ASP A 261 -36.45 -11.92 10.18
CA ASP A 261 -35.98 -10.66 10.79
C ASP A 261 -34.45 -10.59 11.01
N GLN A 262 -33.70 -11.46 10.33
CA GLN A 262 -32.24 -11.45 10.31
C GLN A 262 -31.75 -11.11 8.92
N PHE A 263 -30.75 -10.22 8.85
CA PHE A 263 -30.05 -9.90 7.61
C PHE A 263 -28.65 -10.51 7.65
N GLN A 264 -28.35 -11.37 6.67
CA GLN A 264 -27.07 -12.08 6.57
C GLN A 264 -26.32 -11.58 5.35
N PHE A 265 -25.02 -11.46 5.49
CA PHE A 265 -24.10 -11.11 4.42
C PHE A 265 -22.69 -11.63 4.70
N THR A 266 -21.87 -11.65 3.67
CA THR A 266 -20.47 -12.04 3.79
C THR A 266 -19.60 -10.80 3.66
N LEU A 267 -18.81 -10.49 4.68
CA LEU A 267 -17.73 -9.50 4.56
C LEU A 267 -16.57 -10.13 3.79
N GLN A 268 -16.14 -9.46 2.73
CA GLN A 268 -14.88 -9.73 2.03
C GLN A 268 -13.94 -8.55 2.27
N SER A 269 -12.74 -8.82 2.79
CA SER A 269 -11.70 -7.82 3.02
C SER A 269 -10.33 -8.51 3.13
N GLU A 270 -9.27 -7.73 3.27
CA GLU A 270 -7.94 -8.26 3.55
C GLU A 270 -7.92 -9.10 4.83
N PRO A 271 -7.22 -10.26 4.84
CA PRO A 271 -6.95 -10.99 6.06
C PRO A 271 -6.15 -10.15 7.06
N GLY A 272 -6.59 -10.18 8.31
CA GLY A 272 -6.02 -9.37 9.39
C GLY A 272 -6.58 -7.96 9.50
N LEU A 273 -7.40 -7.50 8.53
CA LEU A 273 -8.01 -6.18 8.56
C LEU A 273 -9.16 -6.14 9.56
N ALA A 274 -9.13 -5.16 10.48
CA ALA A 274 -10.27 -4.81 11.30
C ALA A 274 -11.24 -3.96 10.48
N CYS A 275 -12.49 -4.42 10.40
CA CYS A 275 -13.55 -3.76 9.64
C CYS A 275 -14.71 -3.38 10.56
N GLU A 276 -15.23 -2.18 10.38
CA GLU A 276 -16.44 -1.71 11.04
C GLU A 276 -17.62 -1.89 10.10
N ILE A 277 -18.70 -2.50 10.61
CA ILE A 277 -19.96 -2.66 9.90
C ILE A 277 -20.93 -1.60 10.38
N LEU A 278 -21.44 -0.86 9.45
CA LEU A 278 -22.34 0.27 9.67
C LEU A 278 -23.69 -0.02 9.06
N ALA A 279 -24.75 0.49 9.69
CA ALA A 279 -26.09 0.48 9.13
C ALA A 279 -26.75 1.86 9.21
N SER A 280 -27.66 2.13 8.27
CA SER A 280 -28.53 3.30 8.25
C SER A 280 -29.90 2.93 7.72
N THR A 281 -30.92 3.60 8.18
CA THR A 281 -32.31 3.46 7.65
C THR A 281 -32.61 4.47 6.53
N SER A 282 -31.66 5.39 6.25
CA SER A 282 -31.82 6.43 5.22
C SER A 282 -30.51 6.68 4.48
N LEU A 283 -30.58 6.95 3.18
CA LEU A 283 -29.47 7.43 2.36
C LEU A 283 -29.64 8.90 1.95
N VAL A 284 -30.67 9.57 2.47
CA VAL A 284 -30.99 10.95 2.09
C VAL A 284 -30.23 11.91 3.01
N SER A 285 -29.55 12.90 2.42
CA SER A 285 -28.81 14.01 3.05
C SER A 285 -28.07 13.68 4.35
N ALA A 286 -26.81 13.29 4.24
CA ALA A 286 -25.92 12.90 5.34
C ALA A 286 -26.54 11.76 6.19
N PRO A 287 -26.48 10.50 5.70
CA PRO A 287 -27.06 9.37 6.41
C PRO A 287 -26.37 9.16 7.76
N ASP A 288 -27.19 9.00 8.81
CA ASP A 288 -26.73 8.66 10.15
C ASP A 288 -26.29 7.18 10.17
N TRP A 289 -25.05 6.94 9.83
CA TRP A 289 -24.45 5.62 9.92
C TRP A 289 -24.16 5.25 11.37
N VAL A 290 -24.82 4.22 11.85
CA VAL A 290 -24.61 3.66 13.19
C VAL A 290 -23.71 2.44 13.09
N SER A 291 -22.66 2.39 13.92
CA SER A 291 -21.82 1.23 14.03
C SER A 291 -22.60 0.07 14.66
N LEU A 292 -22.64 -1.06 13.98
CA LEU A 292 -23.23 -2.29 14.51
C LEU A 292 -22.20 -3.07 15.32
N PHE A 293 -21.05 -3.32 14.73
CA PHE A 293 -19.93 -4.00 15.35
C PHE A 293 -18.66 -3.84 14.53
N THR A 294 -17.54 -4.14 15.17
CA THR A 294 -16.22 -4.26 14.52
C THR A 294 -15.79 -5.72 14.52
N VAL A 295 -15.22 -6.19 13.42
CA VAL A 295 -14.73 -7.56 13.27
C VAL A 295 -13.38 -7.56 12.56
N THR A 296 -12.45 -8.40 13.04
CA THR A 296 -11.19 -8.64 12.34
C THR A 296 -11.36 -9.85 11.41
N ASN A 297 -11.18 -9.61 10.11
CA ASN A 297 -11.27 -10.67 9.11
C ASN A 297 -9.94 -11.44 9.05
N VAL A 298 -9.91 -12.65 9.55
CA VAL A 298 -8.69 -13.48 9.58
C VAL A 298 -8.50 -14.34 8.33
N THR A 299 -9.56 -14.58 7.55
CA THR A 299 -9.56 -15.55 6.44
C THR A 299 -9.81 -14.93 5.06
N GLY A 300 -10.04 -13.61 5.00
CA GLY A 300 -10.44 -12.91 3.77
C GLY A 300 -11.96 -12.84 3.56
N THR A 301 -12.73 -13.74 4.16
CA THR A 301 -14.20 -13.72 4.13
C THR A 301 -14.77 -14.17 5.47
N ILE A 302 -15.79 -13.45 5.97
CA ILE A 302 -16.51 -13.77 7.21
C ILE A 302 -18.02 -13.66 6.98
N PRO A 303 -18.82 -14.71 7.28
CA PRO A 303 -20.25 -14.57 7.34
C PRO A 303 -20.64 -13.72 8.56
N LEU A 304 -21.53 -12.77 8.36
CA LEU A 304 -22.01 -11.84 9.37
C LEU A 304 -23.55 -11.83 9.38
N VAL A 305 -24.13 -11.58 10.55
CA VAL A 305 -25.56 -11.54 10.75
C VAL A 305 -25.94 -10.31 11.57
N ASP A 306 -26.85 -9.50 11.04
CA ASP A 306 -27.59 -8.54 11.83
C ASP A 306 -28.87 -9.21 12.33
N THR A 307 -28.93 -9.47 13.63
CA THR A 307 -30.07 -10.14 14.28
C THR A 307 -31.22 -9.19 14.61
N ASN A 308 -31.05 -7.90 14.35
CA ASN A 308 -32.06 -6.87 14.58
C ASN A 308 -32.34 -6.12 13.27
N ALA A 309 -32.77 -6.85 12.25
CA ALA A 309 -33.02 -6.30 10.90
C ALA A 309 -34.51 -6.08 10.61
N ASN A 310 -35.32 -5.92 11.63
CA ASN A 310 -36.79 -5.63 11.50
C ASN A 310 -37.03 -4.14 11.23
N PHE A 311 -36.72 -3.72 9.99
CA PHE A 311 -36.92 -2.37 9.50
C PHE A 311 -37.54 -2.43 8.10
N ASP A 312 -38.36 -1.46 7.75
CA ASP A 312 -38.95 -1.34 6.40
C ASP A 312 -37.85 -1.24 5.33
N GLN A 313 -36.73 -0.56 5.65
CA GLN A 313 -35.53 -0.54 4.86
C GLN A 313 -34.30 -0.34 5.76
N ARG A 314 -33.19 -0.97 5.39
CA ARG A 314 -31.91 -0.80 6.06
C ARG A 314 -30.77 -0.96 5.06
N PHE A 315 -29.81 -0.04 5.12
CA PHE A 315 -28.62 -0.04 4.29
C PHE A 315 -27.43 -0.44 5.12
N TYR A 316 -26.47 -1.12 4.51
CA TYR A 316 -25.27 -1.60 5.18
C TYR A 316 -24.03 -1.14 4.43
N GLN A 317 -22.98 -0.83 5.17
CA GLN A 317 -21.66 -0.49 4.67
C GLN A 317 -20.60 -1.12 5.53
N ALA A 318 -19.51 -1.56 4.90
CA ALA A 318 -18.27 -1.93 5.59
C ALA A 318 -17.21 -0.88 5.31
N ARG A 319 -16.41 -0.55 6.34
CA ARG A 319 -15.21 0.27 6.18
C ARG A 319 -14.08 -0.31 7.04
N GLN A 320 -12.85 0.05 6.73
CA GLN A 320 -11.75 -0.22 7.63
C GLN A 320 -12.00 0.48 8.95
N ALA A 321 -11.81 -0.22 10.07
CA ALA A 321 -11.87 0.39 11.39
C ALA A 321 -10.70 1.39 11.56
N PRO A 322 -10.94 2.50 12.27
CA PRO A 322 -9.91 3.50 12.56
C PRO A 322 -8.68 2.95 13.24
#